data_468ea2dc1dbfee9add3fda668e904c3f
#
_entry.id   468ea2dc1dbfee9add3fda668e904c3f
#
_cell.length_a   1.000
_cell.length_b   1.000
_cell.length_c   1.000
_cell.angle_alpha   90.00
_cell.angle_beta   90.00
_cell.angle_gamma   90.00
#
_symmetry.space_group_name_H-M   'P 1'
#
loop_
_entity.id
_entity.type
_entity.pdbx_description
1 polymer ?
#
loop_
_entity_poly.entity_id
_entity_poly.type
_entity_poly.pdbx_seq_one_letter_code
_entity_poly.pdbx_strand_id
1 'polypeptide(L)'
;HAPYTMNACAAKENLRDFAREIMADDLKRMEYTPGNYYNFHPGSHVGQGTETGITKIAEILNDVLTEEQSTTVLLETMSGKGSEVGATFQELRDIIDRVEKNNKLGVCLDTCHVWDGGYDIVHDLDGVLDEFDRVIGLSRLKAVHLNDSINGLGSHKDRHAKIGEGQIGL
;
A
#
# COMPACT_ATOMS: atom_id res chain seq x y z
N HIS A 1 10.80 3.74 -3.06
CA HIS A 1 9.77 2.76 -3.41
C HIS A 1 10.39 1.39 -3.65
N ALA A 2 9.79 0.34 -3.12
CA ALA A 2 10.21 -1.04 -3.40
C ALA A 2 10.07 -1.40 -4.89
N PRO A 3 10.80 -2.39 -5.39
CA PRO A 3 10.63 -2.86 -6.76
C PRO A 3 9.20 -3.37 -7.03
N TYR A 4 8.58 -2.96 -8.14
CA TYR A 4 7.24 -3.40 -8.54
C TYR A 4 7.10 -4.91 -8.76
N THR A 5 8.22 -5.61 -8.94
CA THR A 5 8.25 -7.07 -9.07
C THR A 5 8.17 -7.80 -7.73
N MET A 6 8.30 -7.08 -6.62
CA MET A 6 8.16 -7.64 -5.29
C MET A 6 6.70 -7.96 -5.00
N ASN A 7 6.42 -9.18 -4.53
CA ASN A 7 5.07 -9.59 -4.12
C ASN A 7 5.12 -10.30 -2.76
N ALA A 8 4.80 -9.54 -1.72
CA ALA A 8 4.86 -10.03 -0.33
C ALA A 8 3.83 -11.14 -0.03
N CYS A 9 2.76 -11.27 -0.81
CA CYS A 9 1.77 -12.32 -0.64
C CYS A 9 1.74 -13.38 -1.74
N ALA A 10 2.85 -13.53 -2.49
CA ALA A 10 2.96 -14.53 -3.55
C ALA A 10 2.60 -15.95 -3.05
N ALA A 11 2.00 -16.77 -3.94
CA ALA A 11 1.70 -18.15 -3.63
C ALA A 11 2.96 -19.01 -3.44
N LYS A 12 3.98 -18.72 -4.24
CA LYS A 12 5.26 -19.45 -4.21
C LYS A 12 6.16 -18.90 -3.10
N GLU A 13 6.67 -19.80 -2.26
CA GLU A 13 7.52 -19.47 -1.12
C GLU A 13 8.79 -18.72 -1.54
N ASN A 14 9.48 -19.19 -2.57
CA ASN A 14 10.70 -18.52 -3.06
C ASN A 14 10.48 -17.04 -3.48
N LEU A 15 9.28 -16.68 -3.93
CA LEU A 15 8.96 -15.29 -4.24
C LEU A 15 8.71 -14.46 -2.98
N ARG A 16 8.16 -15.07 -1.94
CA ARG A 16 8.01 -14.40 -0.63
C ARG A 16 9.37 -14.26 0.06
N ASP A 17 10.22 -15.27 -0.03
CA ASP A 17 11.59 -15.19 0.50
C ASP A 17 12.36 -14.07 -0.17
N PHE A 18 12.27 -13.97 -1.49
CA PHE A 18 12.85 -12.86 -2.24
C PHE A 18 12.30 -11.50 -1.77
N ALA A 19 10.97 -11.38 -1.57
CA ALA A 19 10.37 -10.15 -1.08
C ALA A 19 10.88 -9.79 0.33
N ARG A 20 11.02 -10.78 1.21
CA ARG A 20 11.57 -10.62 2.58
C ARG A 20 13.01 -10.14 2.53
N GLU A 21 13.86 -10.78 1.71
CA GLU A 21 15.27 -10.42 1.57
C GLU A 21 15.46 -9.00 1.04
N ILE A 22 14.74 -8.64 -0.02
CA ILE A 22 14.80 -7.29 -0.61
C ILE A 22 14.36 -6.24 0.41
N MET A 23 13.24 -6.46 1.08
CA MET A 23 12.72 -5.49 2.06
C MET A 23 13.70 -5.34 3.23
N ALA A 24 14.25 -6.42 3.74
CA ALA A 24 15.21 -6.39 4.84
C ALA A 24 16.51 -5.64 4.44
N ASP A 25 17.03 -5.87 3.22
CA ASP A 25 18.22 -5.18 2.72
C ASP A 25 17.95 -3.69 2.48
N ASP A 26 16.80 -3.35 1.86
CA ASP A 26 16.39 -1.96 1.64
C ASP A 26 16.23 -1.21 2.96
N LEU A 27 15.55 -1.78 3.95
CA LEU A 27 15.38 -1.14 5.26
C LEU A 27 16.72 -0.90 5.95
N LYS A 28 17.65 -1.86 5.87
CA LYS A 28 19.00 -1.69 6.39
C LYS A 28 19.75 -0.55 5.69
N ARG A 29 19.59 -0.41 4.37
CA ARG A 29 20.19 0.70 3.60
C ARG A 29 19.55 2.04 3.94
N MET A 30 18.25 2.07 4.20
CA MET A 30 17.51 3.28 4.57
C MET A 30 18.02 3.91 5.86
N GLU A 31 18.65 3.17 6.76
CA GLU A 31 19.24 3.71 7.99
C GLU A 31 20.42 4.66 7.71
N TYR A 32 21.01 4.65 6.50
CA TYR A 32 21.98 5.66 6.07
C TYR A 32 21.33 6.98 5.64
N THR A 33 20.01 7.02 5.49
CA THR A 33 19.22 8.21 5.14
C THR A 33 18.03 8.34 6.10
N PRO A 34 18.29 8.61 7.40
CA PRO A 34 17.23 8.60 8.42
C PRO A 34 16.15 9.65 8.13
N GLY A 35 14.91 9.36 8.56
CA GLY A 35 13.76 10.24 8.38
C GLY A 35 13.04 10.10 7.04
N ASN A 36 13.45 9.13 6.21
CA ASN A 36 12.76 8.80 4.97
C ASN A 36 11.70 7.70 5.19
N TYR A 37 10.82 7.55 4.20
CA TYR A 37 9.80 6.51 4.14
C TYR A 37 10.20 5.44 3.13
N TYR A 38 9.87 4.17 3.43
CA TYR A 38 9.98 3.06 2.50
C TYR A 38 8.58 2.64 2.07
N ASN A 39 8.20 2.92 0.83
CA ASN A 39 6.88 2.61 0.29
C ASN A 39 6.90 1.33 -0.54
N PHE A 40 5.85 0.51 -0.43
CA PHE A 40 5.70 -0.69 -1.24
C PHE A 40 4.23 -1.02 -1.55
N HIS A 41 4.01 -1.67 -2.69
CA HIS A 41 2.73 -2.30 -3.01
C HIS A 41 2.57 -3.56 -2.17
N PRO A 42 1.48 -3.74 -1.41
CA PRO A 42 1.28 -4.93 -0.57
C PRO A 42 1.40 -6.25 -1.34
N GLY A 43 0.96 -6.27 -2.60
CA GLY A 43 1.12 -7.40 -3.50
C GLY A 43 -0.21 -7.97 -4.01
N SER A 44 -0.13 -9.11 -4.67
CA SER A 44 -1.29 -9.80 -5.26
C SER A 44 -1.38 -11.23 -4.74
N HIS A 45 -2.55 -11.63 -4.25
CA HIS A 45 -2.77 -12.94 -3.64
C HIS A 45 -2.87 -14.11 -4.66
N VAL A 46 -3.00 -13.81 -5.95
CA VAL A 46 -2.96 -14.79 -7.07
C VAL A 46 -3.81 -16.03 -6.79
N GLY A 47 -5.12 -15.83 -6.55
CA GLY A 47 -6.09 -16.91 -6.34
C GLY A 47 -6.13 -17.54 -4.94
N GLN A 48 -5.25 -17.11 -4.00
CA GLN A 48 -5.24 -17.64 -2.62
C GLN A 48 -6.32 -17.02 -1.72
N GLY A 49 -6.93 -15.92 -2.17
CA GLY A 49 -7.88 -15.13 -1.39
C GLY A 49 -7.22 -13.98 -0.62
N THR A 50 -7.96 -12.89 -0.47
CA THR A 50 -7.49 -11.64 0.16
C THR A 50 -7.02 -11.87 1.60
N GLU A 51 -7.75 -12.64 2.38
CA GLU A 51 -7.42 -12.97 3.77
C GLU A 51 -6.05 -13.66 3.91
N THR A 52 -5.76 -14.63 3.02
CA THR A 52 -4.45 -15.27 2.94
C THR A 52 -3.37 -14.28 2.54
N GLY A 53 -3.68 -13.38 1.60
CA GLY A 53 -2.76 -12.33 1.18
C GLY A 53 -2.39 -11.40 2.33
N ILE A 54 -3.37 -10.90 3.08
CA ILE A 54 -3.19 -10.05 4.26
C ILE A 54 -2.29 -10.72 5.29
N THR A 55 -2.57 -12.00 5.61
CA THR A 55 -1.76 -12.77 6.56
C THR A 55 -0.30 -12.85 6.14
N LYS A 56 -0.04 -13.20 4.88
CA LYS A 56 1.33 -13.33 4.35
C LYS A 56 2.11 -12.02 4.32
N ILE A 57 1.43 -10.91 4.00
CA ILE A 57 2.04 -9.58 4.05
C ILE A 57 2.45 -9.24 5.49
N ALA A 58 1.55 -9.47 6.45
CA ALA A 58 1.82 -9.22 7.86
C ALA A 58 2.97 -10.10 8.40
N GLU A 59 3.06 -11.36 7.99
CA GLU A 59 4.17 -12.26 8.33
C GLU A 59 5.52 -11.68 7.89
N ILE A 60 5.64 -11.24 6.62
CA ILE A 60 6.87 -10.63 6.13
C ILE A 60 7.20 -9.36 6.92
N LEU A 61 6.23 -8.51 7.18
CA LEU A 61 6.44 -7.29 7.96
C LEU A 61 6.90 -7.60 9.39
N ASN A 62 6.33 -8.62 10.03
CA ASN A 62 6.77 -9.06 11.36
C ASN A 62 8.20 -9.60 11.35
N ASP A 63 8.63 -10.24 10.25
CA ASP A 63 9.99 -10.78 10.11
C ASP A 63 11.04 -9.68 9.89
N VAL A 64 10.70 -8.60 9.16
CA VAL A 64 11.69 -7.61 8.72
C VAL A 64 11.72 -6.32 9.55
N LEU A 65 10.62 -5.97 10.24
CA LEU A 65 10.57 -4.76 11.04
C LEU A 65 11.33 -4.92 12.35
N THR A 66 12.14 -3.91 12.73
CA THR A 66 12.86 -3.87 13.99
C THR A 66 12.45 -2.65 14.83
N GLU A 67 12.64 -2.73 16.16
CA GLU A 67 12.35 -1.59 17.05
C GLU A 67 13.32 -0.42 16.80
N GLU A 68 14.55 -0.73 16.45
CA GLU A 68 15.64 0.23 16.30
C GLU A 68 15.56 1.01 14.98
N GLN A 69 14.83 0.49 13.96
CA GLN A 69 14.77 1.18 12.66
C GLN A 69 14.15 2.57 12.77
N SER A 70 14.77 3.52 12.07
CA SER A 70 14.27 4.90 11.96
C SER A 70 13.25 5.07 10.82
N THR A 71 13.29 4.18 9.83
CA THR A 71 12.45 4.23 8.64
C THR A 71 11.03 3.76 8.93
N THR A 72 10.04 4.56 8.56
CA THR A 72 8.63 4.13 8.54
C THR A 72 8.33 3.45 7.21
N VAL A 73 7.74 2.26 7.27
CA VAL A 73 7.30 1.50 6.08
C VAL A 73 5.88 1.89 5.71
N LEU A 74 5.64 2.22 4.45
CA LEU A 74 4.33 2.63 3.97
C LEU A 74 3.69 1.53 3.14
N LEU A 75 2.47 1.16 3.52
CA LEU A 75 1.55 0.39 2.69
C LEU A 75 0.91 1.34 1.68
N GLU A 76 1.05 1.08 0.40
CA GLU A 76 0.37 1.87 -0.62
C GLU A 76 -1.07 1.40 -0.81
N THR A 77 -2.01 2.34 -0.97
CA THR A 77 -3.36 2.01 -1.42
C THR A 77 -3.32 1.46 -2.84
N MET A 78 -4.11 0.42 -3.12
CA MET A 78 -4.13 -0.27 -4.41
C MET A 78 -5.45 -0.09 -5.15
N SER A 79 -5.43 -0.26 -6.47
CA SER A 79 -6.61 -0.13 -7.33
C SER A 79 -7.57 -1.33 -7.28
N GLY A 80 -7.13 -2.45 -6.72
CA GLY A 80 -7.86 -3.71 -6.76
C GLY A 80 -7.79 -4.42 -8.11
N LYS A 81 -6.78 -4.11 -8.92
CA LYS A 81 -6.56 -4.76 -10.21
C LYS A 81 -6.23 -6.25 -10.02
N GLY A 82 -7.04 -7.09 -10.62
CA GLY A 82 -6.86 -8.55 -10.55
C GLY A 82 -7.02 -9.08 -9.13
N SER A 83 -5.93 -9.38 -8.45
CA SER A 83 -5.91 -9.94 -7.09
C SER A 83 -5.04 -9.12 -6.12
N GLU A 84 -4.90 -7.83 -6.38
CA GLU A 84 -4.19 -6.91 -5.49
C GLU A 84 -4.82 -6.87 -4.11
N VAL A 85 -3.97 -6.78 -3.08
CA VAL A 85 -4.35 -6.59 -1.68
C VAL A 85 -4.07 -5.14 -1.30
N GLY A 86 -4.95 -4.52 -0.53
CA GLY A 86 -4.87 -3.11 -0.15
C GLY A 86 -5.76 -2.19 -1.01
N ALA A 87 -6.73 -2.78 -1.70
CA ALA A 87 -7.71 -2.03 -2.50
C ALA A 87 -8.73 -1.28 -1.64
N THR A 88 -8.96 -1.71 -0.42
CA THR A 88 -9.81 -1.03 0.54
C THR A 88 -9.02 -0.58 1.76
N PHE A 89 -9.48 0.48 2.42
CA PHE A 89 -8.88 0.94 3.67
C PHE A 89 -8.95 -0.15 4.76
N GLN A 90 -9.99 -0.98 4.73
CA GLN A 90 -10.11 -2.10 5.66
C GLN A 90 -9.03 -3.16 5.46
N GLU A 91 -8.68 -3.50 4.22
CA GLU A 91 -7.58 -4.45 3.95
C GLU A 91 -6.24 -3.93 4.46
N LEU A 92 -5.95 -2.63 4.29
CA LEU A 92 -4.75 -2.02 4.86
C LEU A 92 -4.78 -2.03 6.39
N ARG A 93 -5.93 -1.74 6.99
CA ARG A 93 -6.13 -1.82 8.43
C ARG A 93 -5.89 -3.24 8.96
N ASP A 94 -6.42 -4.25 8.28
CA ASP A 94 -6.27 -5.64 8.65
C ASP A 94 -4.81 -6.12 8.60
N ILE A 95 -4.02 -5.60 7.65
CA ILE A 95 -2.56 -5.83 7.62
C ILE A 95 -1.92 -5.18 8.84
N ILE A 96 -2.21 -3.89 9.09
CA ILE A 96 -1.62 -3.12 10.19
C ILE A 96 -1.90 -3.80 11.54
N ASP A 97 -3.11 -4.27 11.76
CA ASP A 97 -3.52 -4.91 13.03
C ASP A 97 -2.83 -6.24 13.31
N ARG A 98 -2.33 -6.92 12.27
CA ARG A 98 -1.58 -8.19 12.39
C ARG A 98 -0.08 -8.00 12.54
N VAL A 99 0.40 -6.77 12.45
CA VAL A 99 1.82 -6.44 12.59
C VAL A 99 2.11 -6.01 14.01
N GLU A 100 3.03 -6.73 14.69
CA GLU A 100 3.40 -6.45 16.08
C GLU A 100 4.01 -5.05 16.25
N LYS A 101 4.93 -4.67 15.35
CA LYS A 101 5.57 -3.36 15.31
C LYS A 101 4.84 -2.37 14.40
N ASN A 102 3.51 -2.30 14.52
CA ASN A 102 2.69 -1.47 13.65
C ASN A 102 2.89 0.04 13.84
N ASN A 103 3.57 0.46 14.91
CA ASN A 103 4.05 1.82 15.08
C ASN A 103 5.10 2.24 14.03
N LYS A 104 5.74 1.27 13.36
CA LYS A 104 6.66 1.47 12.23
C LYS A 104 5.95 1.52 10.88
N LEU A 105 4.62 1.41 10.86
CA LEU A 105 3.80 1.42 9.63
C LEU A 105 3.07 2.74 9.45
N GLY A 106 2.99 3.16 8.20
CA GLY A 106 2.12 4.23 7.71
C GLY A 106 1.46 3.81 6.40
N VAL A 107 0.78 4.76 5.77
CA VAL A 107 0.10 4.57 4.49
C VAL A 107 0.56 5.64 3.51
N CYS A 108 0.76 5.23 2.26
CA CYS A 108 0.86 6.08 1.10
C CYS A 108 -0.46 6.00 0.32
N LEU A 109 -1.14 7.12 0.15
CA LEU A 109 -2.35 7.20 -0.64
C LEU A 109 -2.00 7.58 -2.08
N ASP A 110 -2.27 6.69 -3.04
CA ASP A 110 -2.19 7.02 -4.46
C ASP A 110 -3.57 7.44 -4.98
N THR A 111 -3.67 8.63 -5.54
CA THR A 111 -4.95 9.21 -6.00
C THR A 111 -5.56 8.43 -7.15
N CYS A 112 -4.76 7.91 -8.09
CA CYS A 112 -5.23 7.02 -9.15
C CYS A 112 -5.74 5.69 -8.59
N HIS A 113 -5.00 5.10 -7.63
CA HIS A 113 -5.38 3.82 -7.05
C HIS A 113 -6.69 3.89 -6.27
N VAL A 114 -6.87 4.88 -5.41
CA VAL A 114 -8.13 5.01 -4.64
C VAL A 114 -9.31 5.32 -5.55
N TRP A 115 -9.13 6.17 -6.57
CA TRP A 115 -10.14 6.44 -7.59
C TRP A 115 -10.54 5.17 -8.35
N ASP A 116 -9.57 4.45 -8.87
CA ASP A 116 -9.79 3.18 -9.57
C ASP A 116 -10.34 2.11 -8.62
N GLY A 117 -10.03 2.18 -7.33
CA GLY A 117 -10.56 1.33 -6.27
C GLY A 117 -12.00 1.63 -5.86
N GLY A 118 -12.56 2.76 -6.30
CA GLY A 118 -13.95 3.14 -6.07
C GLY A 118 -14.18 4.23 -5.03
N TYR A 119 -13.12 4.88 -4.54
CA TYR A 119 -13.24 6.04 -3.65
C TYR A 119 -13.35 7.33 -4.46
N ASP A 120 -14.49 8.02 -4.35
CA ASP A 120 -14.80 9.23 -5.14
C ASP A 120 -14.11 10.47 -4.56
N ILE A 121 -12.81 10.60 -4.82
CA ILE A 121 -12.00 11.75 -4.37
C ILE A 121 -12.30 13.04 -5.16
N VAL A 122 -13.12 12.98 -6.22
CA VAL A 122 -13.47 14.14 -7.04
C VAL A 122 -14.71 14.84 -6.50
N HIS A 123 -15.74 14.07 -6.12
CA HIS A 123 -17.01 14.66 -5.69
C HIS A 123 -17.24 14.56 -4.18
N ASP A 124 -16.49 13.69 -3.46
CA ASP A 124 -16.64 13.46 -2.04
C ASP A 124 -15.28 13.22 -1.33
N LEU A 125 -14.32 14.10 -1.56
CA LEU A 125 -12.99 13.99 -0.93
C LEU A 125 -13.08 13.97 0.60
N ASP A 126 -13.91 14.82 1.19
CA ASP A 126 -14.08 14.89 2.64
C ASP A 126 -14.63 13.56 3.19
N GLY A 127 -15.63 12.96 2.54
CA GLY A 127 -16.17 11.66 2.94
C GLY A 127 -15.14 10.52 2.82
N VAL A 128 -14.30 10.55 1.79
CA VAL A 128 -13.20 9.58 1.63
C VAL A 128 -12.16 9.74 2.74
N LEU A 129 -11.79 10.98 3.08
CA LEU A 129 -10.84 11.26 4.17
C LEU A 129 -11.42 10.91 5.54
N ASP A 130 -12.71 11.16 5.77
CA ASP A 130 -13.41 10.76 7.00
C ASP A 130 -13.44 9.22 7.13
N GLU A 131 -13.67 8.50 6.03
CA GLU A 131 -13.59 7.04 6.04
C GLU A 131 -12.17 6.55 6.33
N PHE A 132 -11.16 7.16 5.70
CA PHE A 132 -9.76 6.84 5.97
C PHE A 132 -9.42 7.07 7.44
N ASP A 133 -9.83 8.20 8.02
CA ASP A 133 -9.56 8.51 9.43
C ASP A 133 -10.25 7.51 10.36
N ARG A 134 -11.50 7.19 10.10
CA ARG A 134 -12.26 6.22 10.90
C ARG A 134 -11.69 4.81 10.86
N VAL A 135 -11.18 4.37 9.70
CA VAL A 135 -10.69 2.99 9.49
C VAL A 135 -9.22 2.85 9.87
N ILE A 136 -8.36 3.75 9.39
CA ILE A 136 -6.91 3.66 9.52
C ILE A 136 -6.37 4.69 10.53
N GLY A 137 -6.91 5.90 10.50
CA GLY A 137 -6.42 7.08 11.22
C GLY A 137 -5.55 7.97 10.33
N LEU A 138 -5.90 9.26 10.19
CA LEU A 138 -5.14 10.25 9.41
C LEU A 138 -3.70 10.40 9.88
N SER A 139 -3.40 10.10 11.15
CA SER A 139 -2.03 10.13 11.67
C SER A 139 -1.11 9.13 10.97
N ARG A 140 -1.65 8.09 10.32
CA ARG A 140 -0.90 7.09 9.54
C ARG A 140 -0.72 7.48 8.08
N LEU A 141 -1.43 8.48 7.57
CA LEU A 141 -1.19 9.01 6.22
C LEU A 141 0.13 9.80 6.20
N LYS A 142 1.15 9.25 5.57
CA LYS A 142 2.50 9.81 5.58
C LYS A 142 2.96 10.34 4.23
N ALA A 143 2.38 9.84 3.14
CA ALA A 143 2.71 10.24 1.79
C ALA A 143 1.49 10.18 0.88
N VAL A 144 1.53 10.95 -0.19
CA VAL A 144 0.56 10.91 -1.28
C VAL A 144 1.31 10.78 -2.59
N HIS A 145 0.96 9.80 -3.39
CA HIS A 145 1.29 9.76 -4.81
C HIS A 145 0.19 10.50 -5.57
N LEU A 146 0.51 11.67 -6.07
CA LEU A 146 -0.45 12.50 -6.80
C LEU A 146 -0.44 12.10 -8.28
N ASN A 147 -1.41 11.30 -8.68
CA ASN A 147 -1.59 10.79 -10.04
C ASN A 147 -3.02 11.06 -10.51
N ASP A 148 -3.19 11.32 -11.81
CA ASP A 148 -4.50 11.28 -12.45
C ASP A 148 -4.76 9.88 -13.01
N SER A 149 -6.02 9.55 -13.36
CA SER A 149 -6.39 8.25 -13.94
C SER A 149 -6.98 8.42 -15.33
N ILE A 150 -6.58 7.55 -16.26
CA ILE A 150 -7.21 7.45 -17.60
C ILE A 150 -8.64 6.91 -17.47
N ASN A 151 -8.94 6.16 -16.43
CA ASN A 151 -10.20 5.43 -16.27
C ASN A 151 -11.16 6.17 -15.33
N GLY A 152 -12.43 5.79 -15.43
CA GLY A 152 -13.47 6.26 -14.50
C GLY A 152 -13.39 5.58 -13.14
N LEU A 153 -14.15 6.13 -12.19
CA LEU A 153 -14.28 5.65 -10.82
C LEU A 153 -14.59 4.15 -10.76
N GLY A 154 -13.88 3.42 -9.91
CA GLY A 154 -14.11 1.99 -9.68
C GLY A 154 -13.72 1.08 -10.83
N SER A 155 -12.82 1.52 -11.70
CA SER A 155 -12.42 0.75 -12.89
C SER A 155 -11.54 -0.47 -12.59
N HIS A 156 -10.81 -0.48 -11.46
CA HIS A 156 -9.83 -1.50 -11.07
C HIS A 156 -8.74 -1.75 -12.13
N LYS A 157 -8.21 -0.68 -12.73
CA LYS A 157 -7.30 -0.80 -13.88
C LYS A 157 -5.87 -0.37 -13.61
N ASP A 158 -5.65 0.59 -12.71
CA ASP A 158 -4.35 1.17 -12.43
C ASP A 158 -3.66 1.65 -13.73
N ARG A 159 -4.16 2.76 -14.26
CA ARG A 159 -3.62 3.40 -15.45
C ARG A 159 -3.51 4.91 -15.21
N HIS A 160 -2.31 5.34 -14.88
CA HIS A 160 -2.02 6.74 -14.62
C HIS A 160 -2.15 7.59 -15.89
N ALA A 161 -2.74 8.77 -15.73
CA ALA A 161 -2.66 9.87 -16.68
C ALA A 161 -1.75 10.96 -16.11
N LYS A 162 -1.30 11.86 -16.97
CA LYS A 162 -0.70 13.09 -16.47
C LYS A 162 -1.73 13.92 -15.73
N ILE A 163 -1.28 14.64 -14.71
CA ILE A 163 -2.15 15.48 -13.88
C ILE A 163 -2.92 16.47 -14.77
N GLY A 164 -4.25 16.46 -14.66
CA GLY A 164 -5.16 17.27 -15.44
C GLY A 164 -5.53 16.73 -16.83
N GLU A 165 -4.96 15.58 -17.25
CA GLU A 165 -5.28 14.92 -18.53
C GLU A 165 -6.15 13.67 -18.38
N GLY A 166 -6.58 13.35 -17.16
CA GLY A 166 -7.37 12.16 -16.85
C GLY A 166 -8.79 12.45 -16.36
N GLN A 167 -9.37 11.50 -15.66
CA GLN A 167 -10.75 11.54 -15.16
C GLN A 167 -10.86 12.15 -13.75
N ILE A 168 -9.76 12.25 -13.00
CA ILE A 168 -9.72 12.93 -11.71
C ILE A 168 -9.65 14.44 -11.92
N GLY A 169 -8.85 14.90 -12.89
CA GLY A 169 -8.84 16.30 -13.31
C GLY A 169 -8.16 17.24 -12.33
N LEU A 170 -7.12 16.80 -11.65
CA LEU A 170 -6.34 17.55 -10.66
C LEU A 170 -5.60 18.75 -11.26
#